data_9f7d7640a18f95bb4e8d1487389a29c0
#
_entry.id   9f7d7640a18f95bb4e8d1487389a29c0
#
_cell.length_a   1.000
_cell.length_b   1.000
_cell.length_c   1.000
_cell.angle_alpha   90.00
_cell.angle_beta   90.00
_cell.angle_gamma   90.00
#
_symmetry.space_group_name_H-M   'P 1'
#
loop_
_entity.id
_entity.type
_entity.pdbx_description
1 polymer ?
#
loop_
_entity_poly.entity_id
_entity_poly.type
_entity_poly.pdbx_seq_one_letter_code
_entity_poly.pdbx_strand_id
1 'polypeptide(L)'
;SFLEPSAGQGAFIDSFMRNDRYPGAEVLAYEKDLLTGKILSALHPSILTRIEGFEKIESHFNGYFDVAASNVPFGDFRVPDPIYDRRKEIAYRQSTKSIHNYFFLKALDQVREGGLVAFITSQGVMNAGKPFIRMELVKRADLVAALRLPNNTFSDNAGTDAGSDLIILQKHTGKKALSADEEFFIQSVVDRGTKVPGNKF
;
A
#
# COMPACT_ATOMS: atom_id res chain seq x y z
N SER A 1 0.66 16.62 3.83
CA SER A 1 1.51 15.58 4.49
C SER A 1 1.55 14.31 3.64
N PHE A 2 2.73 13.72 3.52
CA PHE A 2 3.01 12.56 2.68
C PHE A 2 3.67 11.45 3.50
N LEU A 3 3.21 10.21 3.32
CA LEU A 3 3.76 9.02 3.96
C LEU A 3 4.32 8.07 2.90
N GLU A 4 5.59 7.67 3.04
CA GLU A 4 6.16 6.58 2.25
C GLU A 4 6.57 5.42 3.19
N PRO A 5 5.76 4.34 3.23
CA PRO A 5 5.96 3.26 4.20
C PRO A 5 7.07 2.25 3.85
N SER A 6 7.66 2.35 2.65
CA SER A 6 8.81 1.52 2.22
C SER A 6 9.62 2.30 1.19
N ALA A 7 10.42 3.25 1.70
CA ALA A 7 10.94 4.34 0.88
C ALA A 7 12.12 3.95 -0.02
N GLY A 8 12.85 2.88 0.32
CA GLY A 8 14.06 2.55 -0.42
C GLY A 8 15.03 3.75 -0.42
N GLN A 9 15.46 4.16 -1.59
CA GLN A 9 16.30 5.35 -1.76
C GLN A 9 15.51 6.65 -2.00
N GLY A 10 14.16 6.62 -1.92
CA GLY A 10 13.32 7.82 -1.96
C GLY A 10 12.80 8.24 -3.33
N ALA A 11 12.65 7.33 -4.30
CA ALA A 11 12.18 7.67 -5.64
C ALA A 11 10.78 8.35 -5.65
N PHE A 12 9.86 7.88 -4.80
CA PHE A 12 8.55 8.52 -4.65
C PHE A 12 8.65 9.88 -3.94
N ILE A 13 9.54 9.98 -2.95
CA ILE A 13 9.84 11.24 -2.25
C ILE A 13 10.38 12.27 -3.23
N ASP A 14 11.37 11.90 -4.07
CA ASP A 14 11.90 12.76 -5.11
C ASP A 14 10.79 13.28 -6.03
N SER A 15 9.92 12.39 -6.50
CA SER A 15 8.83 12.74 -7.39
C SER A 15 7.81 13.66 -6.72
N PHE A 16 7.51 13.42 -5.44
CA PHE A 16 6.62 14.26 -4.65
C PHE A 16 7.21 15.64 -4.38
N MET A 17 8.48 15.72 -3.96
CA MET A 17 9.15 16.97 -3.59
C MET A 17 9.50 17.87 -4.79
N ARG A 18 9.68 17.31 -5.99
CA ARG A 18 9.83 18.09 -7.22
C ARG A 18 8.58 18.85 -7.64
N ASN A 19 7.47 18.60 -6.96
CA ASN A 19 6.21 19.27 -7.28
C ASN A 19 6.09 20.57 -6.48
N ASP A 20 6.35 21.70 -7.14
CA ASP A 20 6.29 23.04 -6.54
C ASP A 20 4.89 23.44 -6.00
N ARG A 21 3.87 22.62 -6.24
CA ARG A 21 2.50 22.89 -5.75
C ARG A 21 2.35 22.69 -4.23
N TYR A 22 3.29 22.00 -3.59
CA TYR A 22 3.20 21.67 -2.16
C TYR A 22 4.46 22.07 -1.38
N PRO A 23 4.85 23.35 -1.45
CA PRO A 23 6.04 23.82 -0.71
C PRO A 23 5.81 23.65 0.80
N GLY A 24 6.78 23.06 1.48
CA GLY A 24 6.69 22.84 2.92
C GLY A 24 5.82 21.65 3.35
N ALA A 25 5.46 20.77 2.44
CA ALA A 25 4.76 19.54 2.80
C ALA A 25 5.61 18.67 3.73
N GLU A 26 5.01 18.20 4.81
CA GLU A 26 5.66 17.25 5.72
C GLU A 26 5.73 15.86 5.08
N VAL A 27 6.91 15.25 5.13
CA VAL A 27 7.16 13.91 4.60
C VAL A 27 7.69 13.01 5.72
N LEU A 28 7.01 11.88 5.94
CA LEU A 28 7.47 10.80 6.81
C LEU A 28 7.77 9.56 5.97
N ALA A 29 8.96 9.02 6.11
CA ALA A 29 9.42 7.85 5.38
C ALA A 29 9.87 6.74 6.33
N TYR A 30 9.47 5.51 6.02
CA TYR A 30 9.92 4.28 6.68
C TYR A 30 10.81 3.49 5.73
N GLU A 31 11.98 3.08 6.21
CA GLU A 31 12.87 2.14 5.51
C GLU A 31 13.47 1.18 6.52
N LYS A 32 13.26 -0.10 6.30
CA LYS A 32 13.67 -1.12 7.28
C LYS A 32 15.14 -1.50 7.19
N ASP A 33 15.72 -1.44 5.99
CA ASP A 33 17.14 -1.71 5.81
C ASP A 33 18.00 -0.55 6.33
N LEU A 34 18.93 -0.88 7.20
CA LEU A 34 19.75 0.11 7.90
C LEU A 34 20.63 0.94 6.92
N LEU A 35 21.23 0.29 5.93
CA LEU A 35 22.10 0.96 4.98
C LEU A 35 21.30 1.86 4.05
N THR A 36 20.24 1.32 3.46
CA THR A 36 19.33 2.06 2.59
C THR A 36 18.70 3.24 3.32
N GLY A 37 18.25 3.06 4.56
CA GLY A 37 17.67 4.13 5.36
C GLY A 37 18.68 5.25 5.71
N LYS A 38 19.95 4.92 5.94
CA LYS A 38 21.01 5.94 6.12
C LYS A 38 21.28 6.71 4.83
N ILE A 39 21.27 6.03 3.67
CA ILE A 39 21.40 6.68 2.36
C ILE A 39 20.20 7.62 2.15
N LEU A 40 18.97 7.15 2.38
CA LEU A 40 17.76 7.95 2.28
C LEU A 40 17.87 9.24 3.16
N SER A 41 18.25 9.09 4.42
CA SER A 41 18.38 10.23 5.33
C SER A 41 19.45 11.24 4.87
N ALA A 42 20.53 10.77 4.23
CA ALA A 42 21.57 11.63 3.69
C ALA A 42 21.13 12.36 2.40
N LEU A 43 20.37 11.67 1.54
CA LEU A 43 19.81 12.25 0.31
C LEU A 43 18.70 13.27 0.59
N HIS A 44 17.91 13.03 1.64
CA HIS A 44 16.73 13.84 1.99
C HIS A 44 16.80 14.33 3.45
N PRO A 45 17.72 15.23 3.81
CA PRO A 45 17.88 15.67 5.21
C PRO A 45 16.71 16.52 5.73
N SER A 46 15.81 16.98 4.86
CA SER A 46 14.65 17.80 5.22
C SER A 46 13.40 16.99 5.57
N ILE A 47 13.41 15.67 5.38
CA ILE A 47 12.27 14.80 5.71
C ILE A 47 12.50 14.04 7.01
N LEU A 48 11.42 13.55 7.61
CA LEU A 48 11.52 12.66 8.75
C LEU A 48 11.67 11.20 8.27
N THR A 49 12.88 10.65 8.42
CA THR A 49 13.17 9.25 8.09
C THR A 49 13.20 8.39 9.35
N ARG A 50 12.43 7.28 9.34
CA ARG A 50 12.45 6.22 10.34
C ARG A 50 13.13 4.98 9.77
N ILE A 51 14.29 4.59 10.34
CA ILE A 51 15.01 3.39 9.88
C ILE A 51 14.49 2.19 10.67
N GLU A 52 13.27 1.80 10.35
CA GLU A 52 12.53 0.70 10.97
C GLU A 52 11.36 0.27 10.07
N GLY A 53 10.72 -0.84 10.42
CA GLY A 53 9.57 -1.32 9.64
C GLY A 53 8.32 -0.47 9.87
N PHE A 54 7.47 -0.39 8.85
CA PHE A 54 6.22 0.38 8.87
C PHE A 54 5.26 -0.04 10.00
N GLU A 55 5.37 -1.27 10.50
CA GLU A 55 4.60 -1.75 11.67
C GLU A 55 4.86 -0.95 12.94
N LYS A 56 5.95 -0.19 12.98
CA LYS A 56 6.35 0.64 14.13
C LYS A 56 5.74 2.04 14.12
N ILE A 57 4.99 2.41 13.06
CA ILE A 57 4.39 3.74 12.98
C ILE A 57 3.54 4.04 14.22
N GLU A 58 3.74 5.20 14.80
CA GLU A 58 3.11 5.63 16.03
C GLU A 58 1.64 5.95 15.83
N SER A 59 0.79 5.63 16.81
CA SER A 59 -0.66 5.76 16.71
C SER A 59 -1.17 7.20 16.55
N HIS A 60 -0.37 8.20 16.92
CA HIS A 60 -0.75 9.60 16.74
C HIS A 60 -0.79 10.02 15.26
N PHE A 61 -0.19 9.24 14.35
CA PHE A 61 -0.31 9.42 12.92
C PHE A 61 -1.58 8.82 12.30
N ASN A 62 -2.45 8.18 13.09
CA ASN A 62 -3.72 7.69 12.57
C ASN A 62 -4.59 8.86 12.06
N GLY A 63 -5.01 8.75 10.80
CA GLY A 63 -5.82 9.80 10.16
C GLY A 63 -5.06 11.12 9.88
N TYR A 64 -3.74 11.08 9.78
CA TYR A 64 -2.90 12.27 9.66
C TYR A 64 -2.55 12.65 8.22
N PHE A 65 -2.15 11.68 7.39
CA PHE A 65 -1.57 11.96 6.08
C PHE A 65 -2.63 12.26 5.01
N ASP A 66 -2.29 13.18 4.10
CA ASP A 66 -3.10 13.43 2.90
C ASP A 66 -2.91 12.31 1.88
N VAL A 67 -1.67 11.82 1.74
CA VAL A 67 -1.29 10.78 0.78
C VAL A 67 -0.33 9.79 1.41
N ALA A 68 -0.55 8.51 1.17
CA ALA A 68 0.42 7.44 1.35
C ALA A 68 0.71 6.80 -0.01
N ALA A 69 1.95 6.85 -0.47
CA ALA A 69 2.35 6.22 -1.73
C ALA A 69 3.66 5.47 -1.58
N SER A 70 3.77 4.30 -2.23
CA SER A 70 4.97 3.48 -2.18
C SER A 70 4.96 2.37 -3.24
N ASN A 71 6.12 1.85 -3.53
CA ASN A 71 6.29 0.51 -4.07
C ASN A 71 6.43 -0.46 -2.90
N VAL A 72 5.35 -1.16 -2.56
CA VAL A 72 5.29 -2.06 -1.40
C VAL A 72 6.22 -3.27 -1.64
N PRO A 73 6.97 -3.73 -0.63
CA PRO A 73 7.84 -4.89 -0.77
C PRO A 73 7.09 -6.10 -1.29
N PHE A 74 7.67 -6.78 -2.29
CA PHE A 74 7.10 -7.99 -2.86
C PHE A 74 7.48 -9.20 -2.03
N GLY A 75 6.55 -10.12 -1.86
CA GLY A 75 6.76 -11.36 -1.15
C GLY A 75 5.60 -11.76 -0.25
N ASP A 76 5.62 -13.02 0.16
CA ASP A 76 4.60 -13.59 1.04
C ASP A 76 5.16 -13.69 2.47
N PHE A 77 5.44 -12.52 3.06
CA PHE A 77 5.99 -12.41 4.41
C PHE A 77 4.89 -12.05 5.40
N ARG A 78 4.98 -12.63 6.57
CA ARG A 78 4.21 -12.19 7.74
C ARG A 78 4.82 -10.91 8.31
N VAL A 79 3.97 -9.93 8.63
CA VAL A 79 4.33 -8.72 9.38
C VAL A 79 3.88 -8.90 10.83
N PRO A 80 4.80 -8.95 11.80
CA PRO A 80 4.42 -9.06 13.20
C PRO A 80 3.88 -7.72 13.72
N ASP A 81 2.56 -7.60 13.82
CA ASP A 81 1.89 -6.47 14.46
C ASP A 81 0.92 -6.98 15.54
N PRO A 82 1.33 -6.95 16.84
CA PRO A 82 0.49 -7.42 17.94
C PRO A 82 -0.84 -6.68 18.08
N ILE A 83 -0.92 -5.42 17.62
CA ILE A 83 -2.15 -4.63 17.65
C ILE A 83 -3.13 -5.22 16.64
N TYR A 84 -2.68 -5.49 15.41
CA TYR A 84 -3.50 -6.08 14.36
C TYR A 84 -3.86 -7.54 14.66
N ASP A 85 -2.92 -8.33 15.18
CA ASP A 85 -3.15 -9.73 15.54
C ASP A 85 -4.24 -9.91 16.62
N ARG A 86 -4.44 -8.91 17.49
CA ARG A 86 -5.46 -8.90 18.57
C ARG A 86 -6.81 -8.32 18.15
N ARG A 87 -6.91 -7.73 16.96
CA ARG A 87 -8.19 -7.16 16.50
C ARG A 87 -9.26 -8.24 16.32
N LYS A 88 -10.53 -7.87 16.57
CA LYS A 88 -11.68 -8.77 16.40
C LYS A 88 -11.97 -9.01 14.91
N GLU A 89 -11.75 -8.01 14.09
CA GLU A 89 -12.00 -8.06 12.65
C GLU A 89 -11.01 -9.00 11.96
N ILE A 90 -11.57 -9.95 11.22
CA ILE A 90 -10.77 -11.00 10.55
C ILE A 90 -9.78 -10.39 9.54
N ALA A 91 -10.17 -9.34 8.83
CA ALA A 91 -9.33 -8.71 7.82
C ALA A 91 -7.99 -8.23 8.40
N TYR A 92 -8.00 -7.63 9.59
CA TYR A 92 -6.76 -7.17 10.25
C TYR A 92 -5.83 -8.33 10.61
N ARG A 93 -6.37 -9.39 11.22
CA ARG A 93 -5.56 -10.58 11.55
C ARG A 93 -5.07 -11.35 10.31
N GLN A 94 -5.84 -11.33 9.22
CA GLN A 94 -5.41 -11.95 7.96
C GLN A 94 -4.39 -11.07 7.22
N SER A 95 -4.47 -9.74 7.36
CA SER A 95 -3.53 -8.84 6.72
C SER A 95 -2.09 -9.05 7.20
N THR A 96 -1.88 -9.35 8.50
CA THR A 96 -0.53 -9.60 9.03
C THR A 96 0.18 -10.81 8.41
N LYS A 97 -0.55 -11.67 7.70
CA LYS A 97 0.02 -12.85 7.03
C LYS A 97 0.64 -12.56 5.67
N SER A 98 0.40 -11.37 5.12
CA SER A 98 0.87 -10.99 3.80
C SER A 98 1.23 -9.50 3.81
N ILE A 99 2.48 -9.19 3.47
CA ILE A 99 3.03 -7.83 3.58
C ILE A 99 2.20 -6.80 2.79
N HIS A 100 1.81 -7.12 1.55
CA HIS A 100 1.02 -6.19 0.73
C HIS A 100 -0.37 -5.93 1.32
N ASN A 101 -1.06 -6.95 1.85
CA ASN A 101 -2.34 -6.77 2.50
C ASN A 101 -2.23 -5.90 3.76
N TYR A 102 -1.18 -6.12 4.53
CA TYR A 102 -0.88 -5.34 5.72
C TYR A 102 -0.65 -3.86 5.40
N PHE A 103 0.17 -3.58 4.38
CA PHE A 103 0.50 -2.20 3.99
C PHE A 103 -0.74 -1.41 3.59
N PHE A 104 -1.66 -2.00 2.81
CA PHE A 104 -2.91 -1.33 2.44
C PHE A 104 -3.78 -0.98 3.65
N LEU A 105 -4.04 -1.94 4.55
CA LEU A 105 -4.89 -1.67 5.72
C LEU A 105 -4.22 -0.69 6.68
N LYS A 106 -2.90 -0.83 6.89
CA LYS A 106 -2.14 0.07 7.76
C LYS A 106 -2.13 1.49 7.20
N ALA A 107 -1.89 1.67 5.90
CA ALA A 107 -1.91 2.97 5.27
C ALA A 107 -3.30 3.64 5.32
N LEU A 108 -4.39 2.87 5.15
CA LEU A 108 -5.75 3.39 5.34
C LEU A 108 -6.02 3.84 6.78
N ASP A 109 -5.37 3.26 7.79
CA ASP A 109 -5.44 3.78 9.15
C ASP A 109 -4.70 5.12 9.28
N GLN A 110 -3.58 5.31 8.56
CA GLN A 110 -2.74 6.50 8.67
C GLN A 110 -3.24 7.70 7.88
N VAL A 111 -3.86 7.50 6.70
CA VAL A 111 -4.41 8.62 5.92
C VAL A 111 -5.68 9.16 6.56
N ARG A 112 -5.90 10.48 6.42
CA ARG A 112 -7.13 11.15 6.87
C ARG A 112 -8.33 10.75 6.01
N GLU A 113 -9.53 11.09 6.44
CA GLU A 113 -10.73 10.98 5.60
C GLU A 113 -10.55 11.79 4.29
N GLY A 114 -10.88 11.19 3.16
CA GLY A 114 -10.61 11.74 1.82
C GLY A 114 -9.15 11.66 1.37
N GLY A 115 -8.23 11.18 2.23
CA GLY A 115 -6.82 10.96 1.87
C GLY A 115 -6.63 9.78 0.92
N LEU A 116 -5.52 9.76 0.21
CA LEU A 116 -5.21 8.77 -0.83
C LEU A 116 -4.19 7.74 -0.35
N VAL A 117 -4.40 6.49 -0.74
CA VAL A 117 -3.39 5.41 -0.69
C VAL A 117 -3.13 4.95 -2.12
N ALA A 118 -1.90 5.10 -2.61
CA ALA A 118 -1.50 4.77 -3.98
C ALA A 118 -0.28 3.85 -3.96
N PHE A 119 -0.50 2.54 -4.07
CA PHE A 119 0.57 1.56 -3.96
C PHE A 119 0.77 0.76 -5.24
N ILE A 120 2.05 0.62 -5.62
CA ILE A 120 2.50 -0.44 -6.50
C ILE A 120 2.76 -1.66 -5.62
N THR A 121 2.22 -2.81 -6.01
CA THR A 121 2.30 -4.05 -5.24
C THR A 121 2.43 -5.26 -6.16
N SER A 122 2.77 -6.42 -5.60
CA SER A 122 2.67 -7.67 -6.34
C SER A 122 1.20 -7.99 -6.68
N GLN A 123 0.97 -8.89 -7.61
CA GLN A 123 -0.39 -9.33 -8.00
C GLN A 123 -1.18 -10.02 -6.86
N GLY A 124 -0.56 -10.17 -5.68
CA GLY A 124 -1.14 -10.91 -4.55
C GLY A 124 -2.45 -10.34 -4.00
N VAL A 125 -2.71 -9.03 -4.12
CA VAL A 125 -3.98 -8.42 -3.68
C VAL A 125 -5.11 -8.75 -4.67
N MET A 126 -4.87 -8.50 -5.97
CA MET A 126 -5.90 -8.71 -7.00
C MET A 126 -6.11 -10.19 -7.31
N ASN A 127 -5.07 -11.01 -7.28
CA ASN A 127 -5.14 -12.45 -7.54
C ASN A 127 -5.56 -13.28 -6.32
N ALA A 128 -5.74 -12.69 -5.14
CA ALA A 128 -6.14 -13.43 -3.96
C ALA A 128 -7.49 -14.16 -4.19
N GLY A 129 -7.51 -15.47 -4.03
CA GLY A 129 -8.73 -16.28 -4.20
C GLY A 129 -9.81 -15.97 -3.16
N LYS A 130 -9.42 -15.48 -1.97
CA LYS A 130 -10.35 -15.06 -0.91
C LYS A 130 -10.46 -13.54 -0.88
N PRO A 131 -11.68 -12.97 -0.94
CA PRO A 131 -11.86 -11.53 -1.12
C PRO A 131 -11.76 -10.70 0.19
N PHE A 132 -11.40 -11.30 1.34
CA PHE A 132 -11.50 -10.65 2.64
C PHE A 132 -10.82 -9.28 2.71
N ILE A 133 -9.62 -9.17 2.16
CA ILE A 133 -8.88 -7.90 2.17
C ILE A 133 -9.54 -6.92 1.22
N ARG A 134 -9.83 -7.31 -0.04
CA ARG A 134 -10.50 -6.43 -1.00
C ARG A 134 -11.84 -5.90 -0.48
N MET A 135 -12.63 -6.76 0.17
CA MET A 135 -13.87 -6.34 0.83
C MET A 135 -13.63 -5.31 1.93
N GLU A 136 -12.61 -5.51 2.77
CA GLU A 136 -12.29 -4.54 3.83
C GLU A 136 -11.78 -3.21 3.26
N LEU A 137 -10.96 -3.26 2.19
CA LEU A 137 -10.47 -2.06 1.53
C LEU A 137 -11.61 -1.20 0.99
N VAL A 138 -12.52 -1.78 0.17
CA VAL A 138 -13.63 -1.03 -0.42
C VAL A 138 -14.75 -0.68 0.56
N LYS A 139 -14.79 -1.31 1.72
CA LYS A 139 -15.68 -0.90 2.82
C LYS A 139 -15.23 0.42 3.45
N ARG A 140 -13.92 0.71 3.41
CA ARG A 140 -13.28 1.84 4.08
C ARG A 140 -12.78 2.92 3.13
N ALA A 141 -12.79 2.64 1.84
CA ALA A 141 -12.28 3.54 0.82
C ALA A 141 -13.03 3.37 -0.51
N ASP A 142 -13.06 4.42 -1.31
CA ASP A 142 -13.47 4.34 -2.70
C ASP A 142 -12.30 3.83 -3.54
N LEU A 143 -12.59 2.90 -4.45
CA LEU A 143 -11.62 2.42 -5.44
C LEU A 143 -11.47 3.48 -6.55
N VAL A 144 -10.35 4.17 -6.56
CA VAL A 144 -10.04 5.16 -7.60
C VAL A 144 -9.49 4.48 -8.85
N ALA A 145 -8.58 3.51 -8.67
CA ALA A 145 -8.02 2.71 -9.76
C ALA A 145 -7.46 1.37 -9.24
N ALA A 146 -7.54 0.35 -10.08
CA ALA A 146 -6.82 -0.90 -9.93
C ALA A 146 -6.33 -1.33 -11.31
N LEU A 147 -5.03 -1.24 -11.54
CA LEU A 147 -4.42 -1.43 -12.86
C LEU A 147 -3.36 -2.52 -12.78
N ARG A 148 -3.44 -3.49 -13.68
CA ARG A 148 -2.35 -4.45 -13.87
C ARG A 148 -1.27 -3.83 -14.74
N LEU A 149 -0.06 -3.74 -14.21
CA LEU A 149 1.08 -3.21 -14.93
C LEU A 149 1.70 -4.30 -15.85
N PRO A 150 2.32 -3.90 -16.96
CA PRO A 150 3.07 -4.85 -17.79
C PRO A 150 4.15 -5.58 -16.99
N ASN A 151 4.37 -6.87 -17.28
CA ASN A 151 5.33 -7.70 -16.53
C ASN A 151 6.77 -7.18 -16.60
N ASN A 152 7.11 -6.42 -17.63
CA ASN A 152 8.45 -5.83 -17.82
C ASN A 152 8.60 -4.43 -17.18
N THR A 153 7.62 -3.95 -16.43
CA THR A 153 7.66 -2.58 -15.83
C THR A 153 8.91 -2.34 -14.99
N PHE A 154 9.46 -3.38 -14.36
CA PHE A 154 10.62 -3.30 -13.47
C PHE A 154 11.84 -4.12 -13.95
N SER A 155 11.82 -4.68 -15.16
CA SER A 155 12.91 -5.49 -15.70
C SER A 155 14.23 -4.73 -15.74
N ASP A 156 14.19 -3.44 -16.15
CA ASP A 156 15.38 -2.62 -16.31
C ASP A 156 15.97 -2.13 -14.99
N ASN A 157 15.14 -2.00 -13.94
CA ASN A 157 15.56 -1.43 -12.64
C ASN A 157 15.73 -2.47 -11.55
N ALA A 158 15.02 -3.58 -11.60
CA ALA A 158 15.03 -4.60 -10.54
C ALA A 158 15.41 -6.00 -11.01
N GLY A 159 15.62 -6.20 -12.31
CA GLY A 159 16.03 -7.49 -12.89
C GLY A 159 15.00 -8.60 -12.66
N THR A 160 13.73 -8.27 -12.48
CA THR A 160 12.65 -9.23 -12.21
C THR A 160 11.45 -8.97 -13.12
N ASP A 161 10.91 -10.04 -13.70
CA ASP A 161 9.66 -10.05 -14.47
C ASP A 161 8.43 -10.27 -13.58
N ALA A 162 8.46 -9.81 -12.33
CA ALA A 162 7.35 -9.97 -11.42
C ALA A 162 6.17 -9.09 -11.85
N GLY A 163 5.04 -9.73 -12.10
CA GLY A 163 3.79 -9.01 -12.35
C GLY A 163 3.40 -8.15 -11.17
N SER A 164 3.03 -6.92 -11.45
CA SER A 164 2.68 -5.91 -10.45
C SER A 164 1.35 -5.23 -10.76
N ASP A 165 0.72 -4.71 -9.74
CA ASP A 165 -0.53 -3.98 -9.81
C ASP A 165 -0.36 -2.59 -9.17
N LEU A 166 -0.97 -1.56 -9.76
CA LEU A 166 -1.16 -0.25 -9.14
C LEU A 166 -2.58 -0.17 -8.61
N ILE A 167 -2.73 0.02 -7.30
CA ILE A 167 -4.03 0.18 -6.66
C ILE A 167 -4.07 1.54 -5.97
N ILE A 168 -5.10 2.34 -6.28
CA ILE A 168 -5.33 3.67 -5.72
C ILE A 168 -6.69 3.66 -5.02
N LEU A 169 -6.67 4.02 -3.74
CA LEU A 169 -7.82 4.09 -2.86
C LEU A 169 -7.95 5.50 -2.28
N GLN A 170 -9.19 6.01 -2.16
CA GLN A 170 -9.48 7.21 -1.40
C GLN A 170 -10.26 6.85 -0.15
N LYS A 171 -9.75 7.18 1.03
CA LYS A 171 -10.41 6.85 2.30
C LYS A 171 -11.80 7.46 2.40
N HIS A 172 -12.79 6.61 2.63
CA HIS A 172 -14.19 6.98 2.75
C HIS A 172 -14.90 6.04 3.75
N THR A 173 -14.79 6.35 5.04
CA THR A 173 -15.31 5.48 6.11
C THR A 173 -16.84 5.52 6.26
N GLY A 174 -17.48 6.58 5.78
CA GLY A 174 -18.93 6.77 5.80
C GLY A 174 -19.70 6.15 4.63
N LYS A 175 -19.04 5.33 3.83
CA LYS A 175 -19.60 4.71 2.63
C LYS A 175 -20.81 3.82 2.92
N LYS A 176 -21.91 4.01 2.16
CA LYS A 176 -23.18 3.28 2.36
C LYS A 176 -23.40 2.16 1.34
N ALA A 177 -22.79 2.24 0.17
CA ALA A 177 -22.93 1.27 -0.91
C ALA A 177 -21.62 1.14 -1.69
N LEU A 178 -21.41 0.01 -2.32
CA LEU A 178 -20.31 -0.21 -3.25
C LEU A 178 -20.69 0.27 -4.65
N SER A 179 -19.70 0.73 -5.42
CA SER A 179 -19.84 0.97 -6.85
C SER A 179 -19.77 -0.37 -7.62
N ALA A 180 -20.18 -0.36 -8.89
CA ALA A 180 -20.08 -1.55 -9.76
C ALA A 180 -18.62 -2.01 -9.91
N ASP A 181 -17.67 -1.06 -10.02
CA ASP A 181 -16.24 -1.37 -10.12
C ASP A 181 -15.70 -2.00 -8.84
N GLU A 182 -16.18 -1.56 -7.68
CA GLU A 182 -15.80 -2.15 -6.39
C GLU A 182 -16.39 -3.54 -6.18
N GLU A 183 -17.62 -3.75 -6.59
CA GLU A 183 -18.22 -5.09 -6.59
C GLU A 183 -17.41 -6.03 -7.50
N PHE A 184 -16.98 -5.54 -8.66
CA PHE A 184 -16.13 -6.29 -9.57
C PHE A 184 -14.72 -6.55 -8.97
N PHE A 185 -14.11 -5.55 -8.33
CA PHE A 185 -12.83 -5.68 -7.65
C PHE A 185 -12.84 -6.74 -6.54
N ILE A 186 -13.96 -6.90 -5.82
CA ILE A 186 -14.11 -7.95 -4.80
C ILE A 186 -14.17 -9.33 -5.43
N GLN A 187 -14.79 -9.48 -6.61
CA GLN A 187 -15.04 -10.77 -7.23
C GLN A 187 -13.71 -11.46 -7.59
N SER A 188 -13.64 -12.75 -7.28
CA SER A 188 -12.55 -13.62 -7.73
C SER A 188 -13.08 -14.50 -8.84
N VAL A 189 -12.36 -14.51 -9.96
CA VAL A 189 -12.69 -15.38 -11.09
C VAL A 189 -11.63 -16.46 -11.19
N VAL A 190 -12.06 -17.72 -11.22
CA VAL A 190 -11.16 -18.81 -11.57
C VAL A 190 -11.06 -18.84 -13.08
N ASP A 191 -9.90 -18.50 -13.60
CA ASP A 191 -9.61 -18.75 -15.02
C ASP A 191 -9.57 -20.26 -15.24
N ARG A 192 -10.49 -20.76 -16.06
CA ARG A 192 -10.63 -22.21 -16.34
C ARG A 192 -9.39 -22.80 -17.02
N GLY A 193 -8.51 -21.97 -17.58
CA GLY A 193 -7.28 -22.39 -18.24
C GLY A 193 -6.08 -22.56 -17.32
N THR A 194 -6.00 -21.81 -16.22
CA THR A 194 -4.79 -21.72 -15.39
C THR A 194 -4.90 -22.38 -14.02
N LYS A 195 -6.10 -22.81 -13.59
CA LYS A 195 -6.39 -23.29 -12.22
C LYS A 195 -6.03 -22.31 -11.09
N VAL A 196 -5.61 -21.10 -11.42
CA VAL A 196 -5.24 -20.07 -10.46
C VAL A 196 -6.41 -19.08 -10.33
N PRO A 197 -6.93 -18.82 -9.12
CA PRO A 197 -7.89 -17.74 -8.93
C PRO A 197 -7.27 -16.41 -9.31
N GLY A 198 -7.91 -15.69 -10.21
CA GLY A 198 -7.48 -14.35 -10.61
C GLY A 198 -8.64 -13.36 -10.53
N ASN A 199 -8.33 -12.08 -10.45
CA ASN A 199 -9.32 -11.04 -10.62
C ASN A 199 -9.44 -10.66 -12.10
N LYS A 200 -10.62 -10.25 -12.56
CA LYS A 200 -10.85 -9.76 -13.92
C LYS A 200 -10.45 -8.31 -14.14
N PHE A 201 -9.98 -7.64 -13.10
CA PHE A 201 -9.49 -6.27 -13.18
C PHE A 201 -8.21 -6.17 -13.95
#